data_e82efa3521fdecabbf2916c5e9a328da
#
_entry.id   e82efa3521fdecabbf2916c5e9a328da
#
_cell.length_a   1.000
_cell.length_b   1.000
_cell.length_c   1.000
_cell.angle_alpha   90.00
_cell.angle_beta   90.00
_cell.angle_gamma   90.00
#
_symmetry.space_group_name_H-M   'P 1'
#
loop_
_entity.id
_entity.type
_entity.pdbx_description
1 polymer ?
#
loop_
_entity_poly.entity_id
_entity_poly.type
_entity_poly.pdbx_seq_one_letter_code
_entity_poly.pdbx_strand_id
1 'polypeptide(L)'
;MATSENIRRVERRSSFGRTVVYEGELLRHSAYTRAVHWIVAIAFILALLSGFALFTPWLYAWLAPIFGSGARARLLHPWFGMAFVIAVIFQLRGWANQMSWQPSDREWLRHAKDYATKTDEPEPEYVGKFNGGQKIWFWTMVVSGIVFLVTGIFLWFPEHLGRTAMWICYFFHDVMGLIMLGGFFVHLYEGTSGIPGTLRGMLHGTVTKAWAWTHHPAWYREVTGRDPKVDREARR
;
A
#
# COMPACT_ATOMS: atom_id res chain seq x y z
N MET A 1 -26.87 -30.34 10.99
CA MET A 1 -27.25 -29.99 9.59
C MET A 1 -27.45 -28.48 9.56
N ALA A 2 -26.46 -27.73 9.15
CA ALA A 2 -26.57 -26.28 8.98
C ALA A 2 -27.27 -26.02 7.66
N THR A 3 -28.40 -25.36 7.72
CA THR A 3 -29.18 -24.87 6.58
C THR A 3 -28.33 -23.91 5.77
N SER A 4 -28.21 -24.17 4.47
CA SER A 4 -27.62 -23.26 3.48
C SER A 4 -28.50 -22.01 3.40
N GLU A 5 -28.23 -21.01 4.25
CA GLU A 5 -28.80 -19.70 4.11
C GLU A 5 -28.37 -19.11 2.77
N ASN A 6 -29.35 -18.75 1.96
CA ASN A 6 -29.21 -18.10 0.68
C ASN A 6 -28.32 -16.87 0.78
N ILE A 7 -27.05 -17.01 0.44
CA ILE A 7 -26.10 -15.90 0.33
C ILE A 7 -26.54 -15.09 -0.88
N ARG A 8 -27.27 -14.01 -0.67
CA ARG A 8 -27.69 -13.09 -1.74
C ARG A 8 -26.47 -12.42 -2.33
N ARG A 9 -26.18 -12.80 -3.56
CA ARG A 9 -25.08 -12.26 -4.38
C ARG A 9 -25.51 -10.92 -4.95
N VAL A 10 -24.87 -9.83 -4.53
CA VAL A 10 -25.08 -8.51 -5.13
C VAL A 10 -23.95 -8.24 -6.13
N GLU A 11 -24.25 -8.40 -7.42
CA GLU A 11 -23.28 -8.08 -8.48
C GLU A 11 -23.22 -6.57 -8.70
N ARG A 12 -22.08 -5.94 -8.41
CA ARG A 12 -21.77 -4.59 -8.89
C ARG A 12 -20.76 -4.67 -10.03
N ARG A 13 -21.15 -4.20 -11.22
CA ARG A 13 -20.26 -4.06 -12.38
C ARG A 13 -19.34 -2.86 -12.13
N SER A 14 -18.03 -3.07 -12.14
CA SER A 14 -17.05 -2.02 -12.39
C SER A 14 -16.56 -2.11 -13.84
N SER A 15 -16.07 -1.01 -14.40
CA SER A 15 -15.54 -0.93 -15.78
C SER A 15 -14.36 -1.88 -16.06
N PHE A 16 -13.78 -2.53 -15.04
CA PHE A 16 -12.63 -3.42 -15.12
C PHE A 16 -12.85 -4.81 -14.49
N GLY A 17 -14.06 -5.35 -14.56
CA GLY A 17 -14.31 -6.71 -14.10
C GLY A 17 -15.41 -6.81 -13.04
N ARG A 18 -15.92 -8.04 -12.85
CA ARG A 18 -16.96 -8.33 -11.86
C ARG A 18 -16.33 -8.61 -10.52
N THR A 19 -16.56 -7.75 -9.53
CA THR A 19 -16.26 -8.09 -8.14
C THR A 19 -17.52 -8.62 -7.47
N VAL A 20 -17.47 -9.83 -6.97
CA VAL A 20 -18.58 -10.44 -6.23
C VAL A 20 -18.60 -9.85 -4.84
N VAL A 21 -19.72 -9.26 -4.44
CA VAL A 21 -19.95 -8.71 -3.09
C VAL A 21 -21.03 -9.58 -2.45
N TYR A 22 -20.71 -10.20 -1.33
CA TYR A 22 -21.66 -11.00 -0.56
C TYR A 22 -22.47 -10.14 0.40
N GLU A 23 -23.61 -10.65 0.84
CA GLU A 23 -24.38 -10.02 1.91
C GLU A 23 -23.50 -9.86 3.16
N GLY A 24 -23.49 -8.66 3.75
CA GLY A 24 -22.60 -8.37 4.87
C GLY A 24 -21.22 -7.82 4.49
N GLU A 25 -20.91 -7.68 3.20
CA GLU A 25 -19.67 -7.10 2.69
C GLU A 25 -19.91 -5.75 1.98
N LEU A 26 -18.82 -4.99 1.85
CA LEU A 26 -18.76 -3.73 1.11
C LEU A 26 -17.62 -3.79 0.09
N LEU A 27 -17.87 -3.29 -1.12
CA LEU A 27 -16.81 -3.11 -2.12
C LEU A 27 -15.90 -1.95 -1.71
N ARG A 28 -14.63 -2.26 -1.43
CA ARG A 28 -13.62 -1.28 -1.03
C ARG A 28 -12.70 -0.87 -2.19
N HIS A 29 -12.22 -1.85 -2.94
CA HIS A 29 -11.26 -1.64 -4.03
C HIS A 29 -11.71 -2.33 -5.32
N SER A 30 -11.66 -1.59 -6.43
CA SER A 30 -11.93 -2.14 -7.75
C SER A 30 -10.85 -3.15 -8.18
N ALA A 31 -11.14 -3.97 -9.19
CA ALA A 31 -10.15 -4.89 -9.77
C ALA A 31 -8.93 -4.13 -10.33
N TYR A 32 -9.16 -2.98 -10.98
CA TYR A 32 -8.07 -2.10 -11.45
C TYR A 32 -7.17 -1.63 -10.30
N THR A 33 -7.76 -1.11 -9.23
CA THR A 33 -7.03 -0.64 -8.04
C THR A 33 -6.13 -1.74 -7.45
N ARG A 34 -6.66 -2.95 -7.35
CA ARG A 34 -5.93 -4.12 -6.83
C ARG A 34 -4.79 -4.55 -7.77
N ALA A 35 -5.07 -4.59 -9.08
CA ALA A 35 -4.05 -4.94 -10.07
C ALA A 35 -2.87 -3.96 -10.03
N VAL A 36 -3.14 -2.64 -10.03
CA VAL A 36 -2.10 -1.62 -9.90
C VAL A 36 -1.32 -1.76 -8.59
N HIS A 37 -2.00 -1.98 -7.45
CA HIS A 37 -1.34 -2.20 -6.16
C HIS A 37 -0.38 -3.41 -6.21
N TRP A 38 -0.81 -4.55 -6.76
CA TRP A 38 0.04 -5.73 -6.83
C TRP A 38 1.21 -5.56 -7.81
N ILE A 39 1.04 -4.82 -8.90
CA ILE A 39 2.15 -4.47 -9.80
C ILE A 39 3.16 -3.58 -9.07
N VAL A 40 2.71 -2.56 -8.33
CA VAL A 40 3.59 -1.72 -7.47
C VAL A 40 4.32 -2.59 -6.46
N ALA A 41 3.62 -3.48 -5.75
CA ALA A 41 4.22 -4.33 -4.72
C ALA A 41 5.28 -5.28 -5.30
N ILE A 42 4.99 -5.96 -6.40
CA ILE A 42 5.92 -6.89 -7.04
C ILE A 42 7.15 -6.14 -7.57
N ALA A 43 6.94 -5.03 -8.29
CA ALA A 43 8.04 -4.23 -8.83
C ALA A 43 8.92 -3.67 -7.70
N PHE A 44 8.32 -3.19 -6.61
CA PHE A 44 9.03 -2.72 -5.42
C PHE A 44 9.87 -3.83 -4.77
N ILE A 45 9.28 -5.01 -4.53
CA ILE A 45 10.00 -6.15 -3.92
C ILE A 45 11.18 -6.58 -4.79
N LEU A 46 11.01 -6.66 -6.11
CA LEU A 46 12.10 -7.01 -7.03
C LEU A 46 13.20 -5.94 -7.05
N ALA A 47 12.82 -4.65 -7.07
CA ALA A 47 13.77 -3.55 -6.97
C ALA A 47 14.51 -3.57 -5.63
N LEU A 48 13.79 -3.79 -4.51
CA LEU A 48 14.37 -3.88 -3.18
C LEU A 48 15.38 -5.02 -3.07
N LEU A 49 15.00 -6.24 -3.44
CA LEU A 49 15.88 -7.41 -3.37
C LEU A 49 17.12 -7.27 -4.27
N SER A 50 16.94 -6.77 -5.50
CA SER A 50 18.07 -6.54 -6.41
C SER A 50 18.97 -5.39 -5.94
N GLY A 51 18.39 -4.32 -5.36
CA GLY A 51 19.13 -3.22 -4.77
C GLY A 51 19.96 -3.65 -3.57
N PHE A 52 19.37 -4.39 -2.64
CA PHE A 52 20.10 -4.94 -1.50
C PHE A 52 21.18 -5.96 -1.87
N ALA A 53 21.00 -6.70 -2.97
CA ALA A 53 22.07 -7.52 -3.53
C ALA A 53 23.30 -6.70 -3.93
N LEU A 54 23.14 -5.40 -4.22
CA LEU A 54 24.23 -4.49 -4.62
C LEU A 54 24.73 -3.61 -3.47
N PHE A 55 23.96 -3.51 -2.40
CA PHE A 55 24.20 -2.57 -1.29
C PHE A 55 25.36 -3.00 -0.39
N THR A 56 25.46 -4.27 -0.03
CA THR A 56 26.55 -4.79 0.83
C THR A 56 27.04 -6.16 0.40
N PRO A 57 28.34 -6.48 0.61
CA PRO A 57 28.89 -7.81 0.33
C PRO A 57 28.17 -8.94 1.09
N TRP A 58 27.69 -8.67 2.30
CA TRP A 58 26.98 -9.65 3.11
C TRP A 58 25.62 -10.02 2.49
N LEU A 59 24.83 -9.04 2.07
CA LEU A 59 23.55 -9.28 1.41
C LEU A 59 23.72 -9.82 -0.01
N TYR A 60 24.81 -9.46 -0.69
CA TYR A 60 25.14 -9.98 -2.00
C TYR A 60 25.17 -11.51 -2.06
N ALA A 61 25.81 -12.15 -1.08
CA ALA A 61 25.93 -13.61 -1.05
C ALA A 61 24.56 -14.33 -1.00
N TRP A 62 23.56 -13.70 -0.39
CA TRP A 62 22.22 -14.27 -0.22
C TRP A 62 21.26 -13.89 -1.35
N LEU A 63 21.34 -12.66 -1.85
CA LEU A 63 20.33 -12.11 -2.75
C LEU A 63 20.73 -12.20 -4.23
N ALA A 64 22.02 -12.12 -4.56
CA ALA A 64 22.46 -12.22 -5.96
C ALA A 64 22.06 -13.55 -6.63
N PRO A 65 22.09 -14.72 -5.96
CA PRO A 65 21.64 -15.98 -6.55
C PRO A 65 20.17 -15.98 -6.97
N ILE A 66 19.30 -15.21 -6.32
CA ILE A 66 17.88 -15.08 -6.69
C ILE A 66 17.75 -14.60 -8.14
N PHE A 67 18.66 -13.75 -8.60
CA PHE A 67 18.71 -13.22 -9.97
C PHE A 67 19.66 -14.02 -10.88
N GLY A 68 20.24 -15.11 -10.35
CA GLY A 68 21.20 -15.95 -11.03
C GLY A 68 22.66 -15.45 -10.95
N SER A 69 22.90 -14.18 -10.73
CA SER A 69 24.24 -13.59 -10.46
C SER A 69 24.10 -12.11 -10.06
N GLY A 70 25.16 -11.54 -9.46
CA GLY A 70 25.22 -10.11 -9.16
C GLY A 70 25.24 -9.24 -10.42
N ALA A 71 25.83 -9.72 -11.52
CA ALA A 71 25.78 -9.02 -12.81
C ALA A 71 24.35 -8.91 -13.34
N ARG A 72 23.55 -9.98 -13.22
CA ARG A 72 22.13 -9.96 -13.58
C ARG A 72 21.31 -9.10 -12.61
N ALA A 73 21.56 -9.14 -11.30
CA ALA A 73 20.91 -8.25 -10.34
C ALA A 73 21.14 -6.79 -10.72
N ARG A 74 22.37 -6.41 -11.07
CA ARG A 74 22.73 -5.05 -11.54
C ARG A 74 22.02 -4.68 -12.84
N LEU A 75 21.94 -5.60 -13.79
CA LEU A 75 21.26 -5.39 -15.07
C LEU A 75 19.75 -5.19 -14.89
N LEU A 76 19.12 -5.96 -14.01
CA LEU A 76 17.66 -5.99 -13.83
C LEU A 76 17.15 -4.90 -12.90
N HIS A 77 17.95 -4.47 -11.92
CA HIS A 77 17.55 -3.48 -10.92
C HIS A 77 16.93 -2.19 -11.50
N PRO A 78 17.55 -1.53 -12.50
CA PRO A 78 16.97 -0.32 -13.09
C PRO A 78 15.61 -0.59 -13.76
N TRP A 79 15.43 -1.76 -14.37
CA TRP A 79 14.14 -2.13 -15.00
C TRP A 79 13.04 -2.35 -13.98
N PHE A 80 13.35 -2.97 -12.84
CA PHE A 80 12.42 -3.10 -11.72
C PHE A 80 12.08 -1.73 -11.13
N GLY A 81 13.06 -0.84 -10.98
CA GLY A 81 12.86 0.53 -10.56
C GLY A 81 11.97 1.30 -11.53
N MET A 82 12.20 1.17 -12.84
CA MET A 82 11.36 1.80 -13.87
C MET A 82 9.92 1.26 -13.82
N ALA A 83 9.74 -0.05 -13.70
CA ALA A 83 8.42 -0.66 -13.56
C ALA A 83 7.69 -0.16 -12.31
N PHE A 84 8.40 -0.03 -11.18
CA PHE A 84 7.87 0.55 -9.94
C PHE A 84 7.39 1.99 -10.16
N VAL A 85 8.23 2.86 -10.73
CA VAL A 85 7.88 4.27 -10.98
C VAL A 85 6.66 4.39 -11.89
N ILE A 86 6.62 3.63 -12.99
CA ILE A 86 5.47 3.63 -13.91
C ILE A 86 4.21 3.18 -13.17
N ALA A 87 4.28 2.13 -12.37
CA ALA A 87 3.14 1.63 -11.61
C ALA A 87 2.67 2.65 -10.56
N VAL A 88 3.58 3.35 -9.87
CA VAL A 88 3.26 4.44 -8.93
C VAL A 88 2.55 5.61 -9.65
N ILE A 89 2.91 5.93 -10.88
CA ILE A 89 2.19 6.94 -11.67
C ILE A 89 0.74 6.52 -11.93
N PHE A 90 0.49 5.26 -12.27
CA PHE A 90 -0.88 4.75 -12.41
C PHE A 90 -1.64 4.76 -11.08
N GLN A 91 -0.98 4.42 -9.99
CA GLN A 91 -1.56 4.49 -8.64
C GLN A 91 -1.87 5.93 -8.25
N LEU A 92 -0.96 6.88 -8.49
CA LEU A 92 -1.19 8.31 -8.25
C LEU A 92 -2.42 8.81 -9.01
N ARG A 93 -2.54 8.51 -10.30
CA ARG A 93 -3.70 8.90 -11.11
C ARG A 93 -5.02 8.32 -10.60
N GLY A 94 -5.00 7.10 -10.06
CA GLY A 94 -6.19 6.43 -9.54
C GLY A 94 -6.62 6.88 -8.15
N TRP A 95 -5.70 7.37 -7.32
CA TRP A 95 -5.94 7.59 -5.90
C TRP A 95 -5.70 9.01 -5.39
N ALA A 96 -5.02 9.88 -6.13
CA ALA A 96 -4.61 11.22 -5.67
C ALA A 96 -5.77 12.00 -5.02
N ASN A 97 -6.96 12.00 -5.65
CA ASN A 97 -8.13 12.72 -5.14
C ASN A 97 -8.62 12.18 -3.79
N GLN A 98 -8.40 10.88 -3.50
CA GLN A 98 -8.79 10.25 -2.25
C GLN A 98 -7.71 10.40 -1.16
N MET A 99 -6.49 10.78 -1.55
CA MET A 99 -5.32 10.93 -0.68
C MET A 99 -5.02 12.39 -0.34
N SER A 100 -5.92 13.33 -0.69
CA SER A 100 -5.80 14.72 -0.27
C SER A 100 -5.82 14.82 1.25
N TRP A 101 -4.91 15.66 1.79
CA TRP A 101 -4.79 15.86 3.22
C TRP A 101 -5.95 16.69 3.76
N GLN A 102 -6.58 16.20 4.84
CA GLN A 102 -7.72 16.84 5.50
C GLN A 102 -7.34 17.23 6.94
N PRO A 103 -8.01 18.21 7.56
CA PRO A 103 -7.80 18.55 8.97
C PRO A 103 -7.97 17.35 9.91
N SER A 104 -8.90 16.45 9.61
CA SER A 104 -9.14 15.20 10.34
C SER A 104 -7.93 14.25 10.32
N ASP A 105 -7.06 14.32 9.32
CA ASP A 105 -5.86 13.47 9.27
C ASP A 105 -4.83 13.88 10.35
N ARG A 106 -4.76 15.19 10.69
CA ARG A 106 -3.94 15.67 11.83
C ARG A 106 -4.47 15.16 13.15
N GLU A 107 -5.79 15.15 13.31
CA GLU A 107 -6.46 14.61 14.50
C GLU A 107 -6.14 13.12 14.63
N TRP A 108 -6.26 12.39 13.52
CA TRP A 108 -5.96 10.97 13.48
C TRP A 108 -4.50 10.68 13.93
N LEU A 109 -3.53 11.49 13.51
CA LEU A 109 -2.13 11.29 13.92
C LEU A 109 -1.93 11.34 15.45
N ARG A 110 -2.75 12.08 16.19
CA ARG A 110 -2.71 12.09 17.67
C ARG A 110 -3.16 10.76 18.26
N HIS A 111 -3.97 10.00 17.52
CA HIS A 111 -4.49 8.68 17.89
C HIS A 111 -3.74 7.52 17.21
N ALA A 112 -2.70 7.80 16.41
CA ALA A 112 -1.98 6.78 15.65
C ALA A 112 -1.40 5.65 16.53
N LYS A 113 -1.00 5.97 17.77
CA LYS A 113 -0.55 4.96 18.75
C LYS A 113 -1.69 4.01 19.14
N ASP A 114 -2.87 4.54 19.40
CA ASP A 114 -4.04 3.75 19.76
C ASP A 114 -4.45 2.84 18.60
N TYR A 115 -4.42 3.36 17.37
CA TYR A 115 -4.63 2.56 16.15
C TYR A 115 -3.70 1.35 16.06
N ALA A 116 -2.42 1.53 16.37
CA ALA A 116 -1.43 0.45 16.31
C ALA A 116 -1.52 -0.56 17.47
N THR A 117 -2.09 -0.15 18.63
CA THR A 117 -2.09 -0.96 19.86
C THR A 117 -3.45 -1.48 20.28
N LYS A 118 -4.53 -0.87 19.78
CA LYS A 118 -5.92 -1.17 20.15
C LYS A 118 -6.75 -1.48 18.90
N THR A 119 -6.31 -2.46 18.14
CA THR A 119 -6.85 -2.78 16.81
C THR A 119 -8.32 -3.24 16.83
N ASP A 120 -8.85 -3.65 17.97
CA ASP A 120 -10.25 -4.05 18.15
C ASP A 120 -11.17 -2.89 18.55
N GLU A 121 -10.60 -1.72 18.93
CA GLU A 121 -11.39 -0.55 19.27
C GLU A 121 -11.82 0.22 17.99
N PRO A 122 -13.01 0.83 18.00
CA PRO A 122 -13.45 1.62 16.88
C PRO A 122 -12.59 2.87 16.68
N GLU A 123 -12.23 3.11 15.43
CA GLU A 123 -11.60 4.36 14.99
C GLU A 123 -12.52 5.56 15.23
N PRO A 124 -11.95 6.79 15.32
CA PRO A 124 -12.73 8.00 15.42
C PRO A 124 -13.76 8.16 14.29
N GLU A 125 -14.94 8.70 14.62
CA GLU A 125 -16.10 8.82 13.73
C GLU A 125 -15.84 9.56 12.41
N TYR A 126 -14.78 10.37 12.35
CA TYR A 126 -14.38 11.14 11.16
C TYR A 126 -13.51 10.36 10.18
N VAL A 127 -13.07 9.16 10.51
CA VAL A 127 -12.17 8.39 9.64
C VAL A 127 -12.89 7.92 8.39
N GLY A 128 -12.47 8.49 7.26
CA GLY A 128 -12.99 8.20 5.93
C GLY A 128 -12.45 6.90 5.34
N LYS A 129 -12.51 6.78 4.00
CA LYS A 129 -12.02 5.59 3.30
C LYS A 129 -10.54 5.31 3.54
N PHE A 130 -9.73 6.33 3.74
CA PHE A 130 -8.31 6.24 4.09
C PHE A 130 -8.03 7.10 5.31
N ASN A 131 -7.27 6.57 6.26
CA ASN A 131 -6.80 7.28 7.44
C ASN A 131 -5.49 8.03 7.17
N GLY A 132 -5.06 8.87 8.13
CA GLY A 132 -3.85 9.70 7.99
C GLY A 132 -2.58 8.88 7.72
N GLY A 133 -2.42 7.71 8.36
CA GLY A 133 -1.26 6.83 8.15
C GLY A 133 -1.20 6.27 6.73
N GLN A 134 -2.33 5.82 6.20
CA GLN A 134 -2.44 5.34 4.83
C GLN A 134 -2.13 6.43 3.80
N LYS A 135 -2.52 7.68 4.08
CA LYS A 135 -2.19 8.83 3.22
C LYS A 135 -0.70 9.19 3.29
N ILE A 136 -0.09 9.16 4.47
CA ILE A 136 1.37 9.35 4.62
C ILE A 136 2.12 8.29 3.81
N TRP A 137 1.75 7.01 3.96
CA TRP A 137 2.39 5.92 3.22
C TRP A 137 2.27 6.10 1.70
N PHE A 138 1.07 6.47 1.22
CA PHE A 138 0.85 6.75 -0.20
C PHE A 138 1.77 7.87 -0.72
N TRP A 139 1.84 9.00 -0.03
CA TRP A 139 2.68 10.11 -0.45
C TRP A 139 4.17 9.81 -0.30
N THR A 140 4.57 9.03 0.69
CA THR A 140 5.93 8.51 0.80
C THR A 140 6.32 7.70 -0.42
N MET A 141 5.44 6.81 -0.91
CA MET A 141 5.70 6.07 -2.15
C MET A 141 5.83 6.98 -3.38
N VAL A 142 5.00 8.01 -3.49
CA VAL A 142 5.07 8.98 -4.62
C VAL A 142 6.40 9.74 -4.59
N VAL A 143 6.77 10.28 -3.43
CA VAL A 143 8.05 11.00 -3.24
C VAL A 143 9.23 10.06 -3.51
N SER A 144 9.17 8.84 -3.01
CA SER A 144 10.20 7.83 -3.25
C SER A 144 10.34 7.50 -4.74
N GLY A 145 9.22 7.38 -5.46
CA GLY A 145 9.23 7.19 -6.90
C GLY A 145 9.98 8.29 -7.65
N ILE A 146 9.79 9.55 -7.24
CA ILE A 146 10.51 10.70 -7.81
C ILE A 146 12.01 10.63 -7.48
N VAL A 147 12.36 10.38 -6.21
CA VAL A 147 13.77 10.28 -5.79
C VAL A 147 14.46 9.13 -6.50
N PHE A 148 13.85 7.94 -6.56
CA PHE A 148 14.43 6.79 -7.25
C PHE A 148 14.55 7.02 -8.76
N LEU A 149 13.59 7.69 -9.40
CA LEU A 149 13.69 8.02 -10.81
C LEU A 149 14.89 8.92 -11.08
N VAL A 150 15.00 10.03 -10.35
CA VAL A 150 16.06 11.02 -10.55
C VAL A 150 17.43 10.42 -10.25
N THR A 151 17.61 9.86 -9.06
CA THR A 151 18.89 9.29 -8.63
C THR A 151 19.23 8.04 -9.45
N GLY A 152 18.24 7.18 -9.72
CA GLY A 152 18.42 5.92 -10.45
C GLY A 152 18.87 6.13 -11.90
N ILE A 153 18.35 7.15 -12.61
CA ILE A 153 18.82 7.48 -13.96
C ILE A 153 20.31 7.85 -13.94
N PHE A 154 20.73 8.70 -13.00
CA PHE A 154 22.12 9.10 -12.89
C PHE A 154 23.03 7.95 -12.45
N LEU A 155 22.57 7.06 -11.58
CA LEU A 155 23.30 5.86 -11.19
C LEU A 155 23.37 4.82 -12.32
N TRP A 156 22.41 4.85 -13.24
CA TRP A 156 22.42 3.99 -14.42
C TRP A 156 23.40 4.46 -15.51
N PHE A 157 23.57 5.80 -15.62
CA PHE A 157 24.45 6.46 -16.61
C PHE A 157 25.50 7.34 -15.90
N PRO A 158 26.45 6.70 -15.17
CA PRO A 158 27.37 7.40 -14.27
C PRO A 158 28.35 8.36 -14.99
N GLU A 159 28.55 8.18 -16.28
CA GLU A 159 29.44 8.99 -17.12
C GLU A 159 28.98 10.45 -17.26
N HIS A 160 27.72 10.74 -16.95
CA HIS A 160 27.14 12.09 -17.07
C HIS A 160 27.34 12.96 -15.83
N LEU A 161 27.87 12.40 -14.74
CA LEU A 161 28.03 13.12 -13.46
C LEU A 161 29.45 13.07 -12.93
N GLY A 162 29.86 14.17 -12.33
CA GLY A 162 31.08 14.23 -11.53
C GLY A 162 30.96 13.40 -10.23
N ARG A 163 32.13 13.04 -9.67
CA ARG A 163 32.25 12.17 -8.49
C ARG A 163 31.37 12.60 -7.31
N THR A 164 31.36 13.89 -6.99
CA THR A 164 30.56 14.42 -5.86
C THR A 164 29.06 14.24 -6.08
N ALA A 165 28.57 14.53 -7.29
CA ALA A 165 27.17 14.37 -7.63
C ALA A 165 26.74 12.89 -7.57
N MET A 166 27.61 11.97 -7.99
CA MET A 166 27.36 10.54 -7.85
C MET A 166 27.19 10.11 -6.39
N TRP A 167 28.05 10.58 -5.48
CA TRP A 167 27.90 10.31 -4.04
C TRP A 167 26.58 10.83 -3.48
N ILE A 168 26.14 12.01 -3.92
CA ILE A 168 24.83 12.58 -3.54
C ILE A 168 23.70 11.67 -4.03
N CYS A 169 23.77 11.18 -5.28
CA CYS A 169 22.78 10.27 -5.81
C CYS A 169 22.72 8.96 -5.02
N TYR A 170 23.86 8.32 -4.71
CA TYR A 170 23.92 7.13 -3.87
C TYR A 170 23.29 7.40 -2.50
N PHE A 171 23.68 8.49 -1.84
CA PHE A 171 23.16 8.82 -0.51
C PHE A 171 21.62 8.91 -0.49
N PHE A 172 21.03 9.69 -1.40
CA PHE A 172 19.58 9.85 -1.44
C PHE A 172 18.85 8.58 -1.90
N HIS A 173 19.43 7.82 -2.83
CA HIS A 173 18.88 6.55 -3.28
C HIS A 173 18.80 5.55 -2.13
N ASP A 174 19.89 5.36 -1.42
CA ASP A 174 20.01 4.38 -0.35
C ASP A 174 19.18 4.78 0.88
N VAL A 175 19.23 6.05 1.29
CA VAL A 175 18.40 6.57 2.40
C VAL A 175 16.92 6.39 2.09
N MET A 176 16.50 6.71 0.87
CA MET A 176 15.12 6.51 0.47
C MET A 176 14.75 5.01 0.43
N GLY A 177 15.67 4.15 0.01
CA GLY A 177 15.52 2.69 0.06
C GLY A 177 15.27 2.18 1.48
N LEU A 178 16.01 2.70 2.46
CA LEU A 178 15.82 2.34 3.88
C LEU A 178 14.50 2.87 4.45
N ILE A 179 14.11 4.10 4.10
CA ILE A 179 12.79 4.66 4.48
C ILE A 179 11.66 3.79 3.92
N MET A 180 11.76 3.42 2.64
CA MET A 180 10.76 2.56 2.01
C MET A 180 10.73 1.16 2.61
N LEU A 181 11.87 0.58 2.98
CA LEU A 181 11.94 -0.70 3.68
C LEU A 181 11.21 -0.64 5.02
N GLY A 182 11.49 0.38 5.84
CA GLY A 182 10.82 0.55 7.14
C GLY A 182 9.31 0.72 6.99
N GLY A 183 8.88 1.61 6.09
CA GLY A 183 7.46 1.80 5.79
C GLY A 183 6.78 0.56 5.22
N PHE A 184 7.48 -0.22 4.39
CA PHE A 184 6.98 -1.49 3.87
C PHE A 184 6.69 -2.52 4.96
N PHE A 185 7.57 -2.64 5.97
CA PHE A 185 7.31 -3.55 7.09
C PHE A 185 6.09 -3.12 7.93
N VAL A 186 5.96 -1.82 8.20
CA VAL A 186 4.76 -1.29 8.87
C VAL A 186 3.50 -1.57 8.03
N HIS A 187 3.55 -1.25 6.74
CA HIS A 187 2.44 -1.51 5.82
C HIS A 187 2.08 -3.00 5.72
N LEU A 188 3.07 -3.88 5.67
CA LEU A 188 2.86 -5.32 5.62
C LEU A 188 2.22 -5.82 6.93
N TYR A 189 2.74 -5.37 8.07
CA TYR A 189 2.20 -5.74 9.38
C TYR A 189 0.73 -5.30 9.54
N GLU A 190 0.43 -4.03 9.32
CA GLU A 190 -0.94 -3.51 9.44
C GLU A 190 -1.89 -4.11 8.40
N GLY A 191 -1.40 -4.34 7.18
CA GLY A 191 -2.18 -4.94 6.11
C GLY A 191 -2.51 -6.41 6.32
N THR A 192 -1.74 -7.14 7.14
CA THR A 192 -1.88 -8.60 7.33
C THR A 192 -2.28 -8.97 8.77
N SER A 193 -1.38 -8.74 9.72
CA SER A 193 -1.49 -9.24 11.11
C SER A 193 -2.02 -8.18 12.08
N GLY A 194 -1.67 -6.91 11.86
CA GLY A 194 -2.01 -5.82 12.77
C GLY A 194 -3.50 -5.51 12.78
N ILE A 195 -4.15 -5.50 11.60
CA ILE A 195 -5.58 -5.21 11.47
C ILE A 195 -6.25 -6.35 10.69
N PRO A 196 -6.78 -7.36 11.38
CA PRO A 196 -7.40 -8.52 10.74
C PRO A 196 -8.51 -8.13 9.76
N GLY A 197 -8.49 -8.73 8.57
CA GLY A 197 -9.46 -8.46 7.51
C GLY A 197 -9.04 -7.40 6.49
N THR A 198 -7.98 -6.62 6.74
CA THR A 198 -7.50 -5.57 5.82
C THR A 198 -7.00 -6.16 4.50
N LEU A 199 -6.21 -7.23 4.55
CA LEU A 199 -5.68 -7.92 3.35
C LEU A 199 -6.79 -8.35 2.40
N ARG A 200 -7.98 -8.71 2.93
CA ARG A 200 -9.14 -9.10 2.12
C ARG A 200 -9.50 -8.02 1.09
N GLY A 201 -9.38 -6.74 1.46
CA GLY A 201 -9.62 -5.62 0.54
C GLY A 201 -8.73 -5.66 -0.69
N MET A 202 -7.48 -6.08 -0.57
CA MET A 202 -6.53 -6.20 -1.68
C MET A 202 -6.61 -7.55 -2.42
N LEU A 203 -6.99 -8.64 -1.74
CA LEU A 203 -7.15 -9.94 -2.40
C LEU A 203 -8.49 -10.06 -3.14
N HIS A 204 -9.59 -9.69 -2.48
CA HIS A 204 -10.94 -9.89 -3.00
C HIS A 204 -11.65 -8.59 -3.42
N GLY A 205 -11.16 -7.45 -3.00
CA GLY A 205 -11.77 -6.13 -3.24
C GLY A 205 -12.87 -5.76 -2.26
N THR A 206 -13.23 -6.66 -1.34
CA THR A 206 -14.31 -6.48 -0.37
C THR A 206 -13.81 -6.52 1.05
N VAL A 207 -14.52 -5.87 1.95
CA VAL A 207 -14.33 -5.94 3.40
C VAL A 207 -15.68 -6.20 4.06
N THR A 208 -15.67 -6.77 5.26
CA THR A 208 -16.93 -6.95 6.02
C THR A 208 -17.48 -5.60 6.48
N LYS A 209 -18.79 -5.51 6.68
CA LYS A 209 -19.41 -4.33 7.30
C LYS A 209 -18.82 -4.06 8.68
N ALA A 210 -18.55 -5.12 9.46
CA ALA A 210 -17.92 -5.02 10.77
C ALA A 210 -16.56 -4.33 10.70
N TRP A 211 -15.69 -4.77 9.81
CA TRP A 211 -14.40 -4.14 9.58
C TRP A 211 -14.56 -2.66 9.17
N ALA A 212 -15.49 -2.36 8.26
CA ALA A 212 -15.70 -1.01 7.75
C ALA A 212 -16.19 -0.04 8.84
N TRP A 213 -17.13 -0.43 9.68
CA TRP A 213 -17.62 0.46 10.75
C TRP A 213 -16.64 0.59 11.92
N THR A 214 -15.74 -0.37 12.10
CA THR A 214 -14.68 -0.31 13.13
C THR A 214 -13.55 0.61 12.69
N HIS A 215 -13.02 0.40 11.49
CA HIS A 215 -11.80 1.08 11.03
C HIS A 215 -12.04 2.30 10.14
N HIS A 216 -13.25 2.45 9.57
CA HIS A 216 -13.58 3.53 8.63
C HIS A 216 -15.02 4.01 8.79
N PRO A 217 -15.42 4.50 9.98
CA PRO A 217 -16.83 4.79 10.30
C PRO A 217 -17.44 5.87 9.40
N ALA A 218 -16.72 6.93 9.03
CA ALA A 218 -17.25 7.93 8.11
C ALA A 218 -17.48 7.35 6.71
N TRP A 219 -16.54 6.54 6.21
CA TRP A 219 -16.73 5.84 4.93
C TRP A 219 -17.88 4.83 4.99
N TYR A 220 -18.03 4.10 6.10
CA TYR A 220 -19.18 3.21 6.28
C TYR A 220 -20.50 3.95 6.16
N ARG A 221 -20.63 5.10 6.84
CA ARG A 221 -21.82 5.96 6.78
C ARG A 221 -22.08 6.46 5.35
N GLU A 222 -21.04 6.88 4.65
CA GLU A 222 -21.12 7.37 3.26
C GLU A 222 -21.70 6.31 2.31
N VAL A 223 -21.21 5.06 2.39
CA VAL A 223 -21.56 4.01 1.42
C VAL A 223 -22.83 3.25 1.78
N THR A 224 -23.25 3.23 3.04
CA THR A 224 -24.44 2.49 3.51
C THR A 224 -25.62 3.37 3.87
N GLY A 225 -25.41 4.65 4.16
CA GLY A 225 -26.40 5.54 4.73
C GLY A 225 -26.77 5.23 6.19
N ARG A 226 -26.02 4.33 6.85
CA ARG A 226 -26.31 3.84 8.22
C ARG A 226 -25.33 4.42 9.23
N ASP A 227 -25.80 4.62 10.46
CA ASP A 227 -24.94 4.99 11.57
C ASP A 227 -24.14 3.77 12.06
N PRO A 228 -22.79 3.81 12.02
CA PRO A 228 -21.97 2.72 12.53
C PRO A 228 -22.18 2.40 14.01
N LYS A 229 -22.64 3.34 14.84
CA LYS A 229 -22.96 3.10 16.27
C LYS A 229 -24.15 2.17 16.42
N VAL A 230 -25.23 2.43 15.70
CA VAL A 230 -26.45 1.62 15.75
C VAL A 230 -26.17 0.18 15.30
N ASP A 231 -25.43 0.01 14.20
CA ASP A 231 -25.10 -1.31 13.67
C ASP A 231 -24.11 -2.09 14.59
N ARG A 232 -23.26 -1.38 15.36
CA ARG A 232 -22.39 -1.98 16.39
C ARG A 232 -23.19 -2.46 17.62
N GLU A 233 -24.12 -1.64 18.09
CA GLU A 233 -24.97 -1.99 19.26
C GLU A 233 -25.88 -3.17 18.96
N ALA A 234 -26.45 -3.24 17.77
CA ALA A 234 -27.30 -4.35 17.34
C ALA A 234 -26.58 -5.71 17.25
N ARG A 235 -25.25 -5.74 17.31
CA ARG A 235 -24.42 -6.98 17.28
C ARG A 235 -23.91 -7.43 18.66
N ARG A 236 -24.05 -6.61 19.67
CA ARG A 236 -23.72 -6.97 21.06
C ARG A 236 -24.86 -7.72 21.71
#